data_507125dbeb83677e449be508a298c0a6
#
_entry.id   507125dbeb83677e449be508a298c0a6
#
_cell.length_a   1.000
_cell.length_b   1.000
_cell.length_c   1.000
_cell.angle_alpha   90.00
_cell.angle_beta   90.00
_cell.angle_gamma   90.00
#
_symmetry.space_group_name_H-M   'P 1'
#
loop_
_entity.id
_entity.type
_entity.pdbx_description
1 polymer ?
#
loop_
_entity_poly.entity_id
_entity_poly.type
_entity_poly.pdbx_seq_one_letter_code
_entity_poly.pdbx_strand_id
1 'polypeptide(L)'
;MDISEIKNMNELKVKIMREVMELPLRKQFSMRLAKPDTWIILPYNPSGIESPKPHLLVGEKYALLIDPTDTPFNLRAYIEQYITDKPLLVANTHSHGDHTYANYLFDDRPIYMSQICQQELRERRANPQFKPGEEALGLTHVSRNDGTVVQPGDVIDLGGREIEVIGDFVPCHAPSSLMYLDRTMGILFTGDEIDPGQINMWNQPVETFRENIVKLIARRDQFDMICAPHNGTPMHAKALDYYLENCDRIMSGIEGDLDVGSMTYLLNPFEPRGEETVAYRRWDPITRRSEWMGTAINYNVDLIFNYQLNQPHRIASPRPPKKA
;
A
#
# COMPACT_ATOMS: atom_id res chain seq x y z
N MET A 1 21.19 -16.55 18.16
CA MET A 1 20.27 -17.24 17.23
C MET A 1 21.03 -18.31 16.48
N ASP A 2 20.64 -19.58 16.64
CA ASP A 2 21.21 -20.67 15.83
C ASP A 2 20.45 -20.75 14.51
N ILE A 3 21.15 -20.58 13.39
CA ILE A 3 20.60 -20.58 12.05
C ILE A 3 20.97 -21.87 11.27
N SER A 4 21.67 -22.79 11.90
CA SER A 4 22.19 -24.02 11.24
C SER A 4 21.09 -24.96 10.74
N GLU A 5 19.89 -24.87 11.31
CA GLU A 5 18.73 -25.71 10.94
C GLU A 5 17.76 -25.04 9.97
N ILE A 6 18.01 -23.77 9.58
CA ILE A 6 17.11 -23.01 8.72
C ILE A 6 17.30 -23.47 7.26
N LYS A 7 16.23 -23.97 6.66
CA LYS A 7 16.25 -24.56 5.31
C LYS A 7 15.92 -23.56 4.20
N ASN A 8 15.22 -22.50 4.54
CA ASN A 8 14.78 -21.50 3.56
C ASN A 8 14.48 -20.15 4.22
N MET A 9 14.31 -19.11 3.40
CA MET A 9 14.06 -17.74 3.87
C MET A 9 12.76 -17.59 4.67
N ASN A 10 11.70 -18.34 4.35
CA ASN A 10 10.44 -18.25 5.07
C ASN A 10 10.60 -18.76 6.51
N GLU A 11 11.32 -19.84 6.73
CA GLU A 11 11.64 -20.34 8.09
C GLU A 11 12.46 -19.31 8.88
N LEU A 12 13.43 -18.66 8.24
CA LEU A 12 14.20 -17.58 8.85
C LEU A 12 13.29 -16.41 9.27
N LYS A 13 12.42 -15.94 8.37
CA LYS A 13 11.46 -14.88 8.66
C LYS A 13 10.57 -15.22 9.84
N VAL A 14 9.97 -16.41 9.84
CA VAL A 14 9.11 -16.88 10.94
C VAL A 14 9.90 -16.90 12.25
N LYS A 15 11.13 -17.40 12.26
CA LYS A 15 11.97 -17.44 13.46
C LYS A 15 12.29 -16.04 13.98
N ILE A 16 12.74 -15.14 13.12
CA ILE A 16 13.04 -13.76 13.49
C ILE A 16 11.78 -13.07 14.03
N MET A 17 10.63 -13.23 13.35
CA MET A 17 9.38 -12.63 13.81
C MET A 17 8.96 -13.11 15.18
N ARG A 18 9.10 -14.41 15.49
CA ARG A 18 8.85 -14.92 16.83
C ARG A 18 9.72 -14.25 17.89
N GLU A 19 11.02 -14.13 17.62
CA GLU A 19 11.94 -13.44 18.55
C GLU A 19 11.54 -11.98 18.75
N VAL A 20 11.11 -11.29 17.68
CA VAL A 20 10.65 -9.89 17.77
C VAL A 20 9.34 -9.76 18.53
N MET A 21 8.42 -10.72 18.38
CA MET A 21 7.15 -10.74 19.14
C MET A 21 7.37 -10.84 20.66
N GLU A 22 8.48 -11.45 21.09
CA GLU A 22 8.87 -11.52 22.51
C GLU A 22 9.53 -10.22 23.04
N LEU A 23 9.89 -9.28 22.16
CA LEU A 23 10.46 -8.01 22.59
C LEU A 23 9.40 -7.12 23.27
N PRO A 24 9.83 -6.23 24.18
CA PRO A 24 8.95 -5.18 24.68
C PRO A 24 8.32 -4.38 23.53
N LEU A 25 7.04 -4.04 23.66
CA LEU A 25 6.22 -3.39 22.63
C LEU A 25 6.92 -2.18 21.98
N ARG A 26 7.62 -1.35 22.77
CA ARG A 26 8.41 -0.20 22.28
C ARG A 26 9.53 -0.54 21.29
N LYS A 27 9.92 -1.82 21.21
CA LYS A 27 10.95 -2.30 20.27
C LYS A 27 10.36 -2.95 19.03
N GLN A 28 9.05 -3.19 19.02
CA GLN A 28 8.35 -3.78 17.89
C GLN A 28 7.96 -2.73 16.84
N PHE A 29 7.99 -1.45 17.24
CA PHE A 29 7.70 -0.32 16.36
C PHE A 29 8.71 0.80 16.57
N SER A 30 8.87 1.61 15.53
CA SER A 30 9.42 2.95 15.63
C SER A 30 8.40 3.96 15.08
N MET A 31 8.62 5.24 15.32
CA MET A 31 7.72 6.30 14.85
C MET A 31 8.48 7.55 14.51
N ARG A 32 7.93 8.33 13.61
CA ARG A 32 8.43 9.67 13.26
C ARG A 32 7.28 10.62 12.99
N LEU A 33 7.48 11.91 13.21
CA LEU A 33 6.53 12.94 12.82
C LEU A 33 6.68 13.27 11.33
N ALA A 34 5.57 13.29 10.61
CA ALA A 34 5.48 13.87 9.28
C ALA A 34 5.25 15.39 9.38
N LYS A 35 4.27 15.78 10.21
CA LYS A 35 3.93 17.16 10.62
C LYS A 35 3.45 17.11 12.08
N PRO A 36 3.20 18.25 12.76
CA PRO A 36 2.63 18.26 14.10
C PRO A 36 1.40 17.33 14.17
N ASP A 37 1.32 16.56 15.24
CA ASP A 37 0.22 15.62 15.49
C ASP A 37 -0.10 14.63 14.34
N THR A 38 0.91 14.37 13.50
CA THR A 38 0.83 13.42 12.38
C THR A 38 2.03 12.49 12.40
N TRP A 39 1.76 11.23 12.74
CA TRP A 39 2.77 10.21 12.96
C TRP A 39 2.82 9.20 11.82
N ILE A 40 4.02 8.83 11.41
CA ILE A 40 4.29 7.65 10.59
C ILE A 40 4.80 6.58 11.52
N ILE A 41 4.11 5.46 11.60
CA ILE A 41 4.47 4.33 12.46
C ILE A 41 5.17 3.28 11.59
N LEU A 42 6.31 2.78 12.03
CA LEU A 42 7.11 1.82 11.30
C LEU A 42 7.18 0.52 12.11
N PRO A 43 6.39 -0.50 11.73
CA PRO A 43 6.50 -1.83 12.31
C PRO A 43 7.89 -2.40 12.04
N TYR A 44 8.45 -3.13 13.00
CA TYR A 44 9.68 -3.86 12.77
C TYR A 44 9.45 -4.92 11.69
N ASN A 45 10.20 -4.87 10.62
CA ASN A 45 10.10 -5.82 9.53
C ASN A 45 11.47 -6.37 9.14
N PRO A 46 11.81 -7.60 9.55
CA PRO A 46 13.09 -8.22 9.24
C PRO A 46 13.19 -8.76 7.81
N SER A 47 12.10 -8.72 7.05
CA SER A 47 12.06 -9.33 5.72
C SER A 47 12.77 -8.52 4.63
N GLY A 48 13.08 -7.25 4.91
CA GLY A 48 13.60 -6.31 3.92
C GLY A 48 12.57 -5.89 2.85
N ILE A 49 11.34 -6.44 2.92
CA ILE A 49 10.20 -5.97 2.15
C ILE A 49 9.54 -4.87 2.98
N GLU A 50 9.28 -3.76 2.38
CA GLU A 50 8.69 -2.65 3.08
C GLU A 50 7.19 -2.91 3.33
N SER A 51 6.83 -3.21 4.59
CA SER A 51 5.42 -3.25 5.01
C SER A 51 4.81 -1.86 4.94
N PRO A 52 3.50 -1.75 4.70
CA PRO A 52 2.80 -0.48 4.80
C PRO A 52 3.04 0.17 6.16
N LYS A 53 3.22 1.48 6.14
CA LYS A 53 3.41 2.32 7.32
C LYS A 53 2.09 2.95 7.70
N PRO A 54 1.48 2.56 8.82
CA PRO A 54 0.31 3.24 9.33
C PRO A 54 0.57 4.72 9.59
N HIS A 55 -0.43 5.55 9.27
CA HIS A 55 -0.40 6.98 9.57
C HIS A 55 -1.40 7.31 10.66
N LEU A 56 -0.96 7.96 11.73
CA LEU A 56 -1.82 8.37 12.82
C LEU A 56 -1.94 9.90 12.87
N LEU A 57 -3.17 10.38 12.77
CA LEU A 57 -3.54 11.79 12.80
C LEU A 57 -4.26 12.08 14.13
N VAL A 58 -3.70 12.95 14.95
CA VAL A 58 -4.27 13.27 16.26
C VAL A 58 -4.98 14.62 16.20
N GLY A 59 -6.28 14.62 16.45
CA GLY A 59 -7.11 15.82 16.60
C GLY A 59 -7.37 16.15 18.07
N GLU A 60 -8.29 17.07 18.37
CA GLU A 60 -8.61 17.43 19.76
C GLU A 60 -9.40 16.33 20.49
N LYS A 61 -10.33 15.65 19.79
CA LYS A 61 -11.25 14.67 20.37
C LYS A 61 -10.89 13.23 20.03
N TYR A 62 -10.42 12.98 18.81
CA TYR A 62 -10.15 11.64 18.27
C TYR A 62 -8.79 11.59 17.60
N ALA A 63 -8.27 10.38 17.45
CA ALA A 63 -7.15 10.13 16.57
C ALA A 63 -7.57 9.15 15.47
N LEU A 64 -7.20 9.43 14.21
CA LEU A 64 -7.47 8.59 13.05
C LEU A 64 -6.23 7.83 12.64
N LEU A 65 -6.34 6.50 12.60
CA LEU A 65 -5.31 5.61 12.08
C LEU A 65 -5.67 5.23 10.63
N ILE A 66 -4.82 5.59 9.69
CA ILE A 66 -4.97 5.21 8.28
C ILE A 66 -4.13 3.96 8.04
N ASP A 67 -4.76 2.91 7.49
CA ASP A 67 -4.19 1.61 7.14
C ASP A 67 -3.40 0.94 8.29
N PRO A 68 -4.07 0.13 9.13
CA PRO A 68 -3.43 -0.52 10.28
C PRO A 68 -2.30 -1.53 9.96
N THR A 69 -2.03 -1.79 8.67
CA THR A 69 -0.97 -2.68 8.17
C THR A 69 -1.18 -4.20 8.45
N ASP A 70 -0.22 -5.00 8.04
CA ASP A 70 -0.18 -6.46 8.20
C ASP A 70 0.71 -6.92 9.37
N THR A 71 0.99 -6.03 10.31
CA THR A 71 1.89 -6.33 11.42
C THR A 71 1.34 -7.41 12.36
N PRO A 72 2.18 -8.34 12.84
CA PRO A 72 1.79 -9.30 13.89
C PRO A 72 1.77 -8.68 15.29
N PHE A 73 2.19 -7.42 15.43
CA PHE A 73 2.35 -6.77 16.73
C PHE A 73 1.08 -6.01 17.12
N ASN A 74 0.89 -5.76 18.41
CA ASN A 74 -0.26 -5.03 18.90
C ASN A 74 -0.11 -3.52 18.65
N LEU A 75 -0.41 -3.09 17.43
CA LEU A 75 -0.34 -1.70 16.99
C LEU A 75 -1.22 -0.79 17.85
N ARG A 76 -2.43 -1.24 18.23
CA ARG A 76 -3.33 -0.47 19.09
C ARG A 76 -2.69 -0.16 20.43
N ALA A 77 -2.17 -1.17 21.12
CA ALA A 77 -1.51 -0.98 22.40
C ALA A 77 -0.29 -0.06 22.29
N TYR A 78 0.45 -0.13 21.18
CA TYR A 78 1.57 0.78 20.93
C TYR A 78 1.11 2.24 20.83
N ILE A 79 0.05 2.51 20.06
CA ILE A 79 -0.50 3.86 19.91
C ILE A 79 -1.00 4.39 21.24
N GLU A 80 -1.85 3.62 21.94
CA GLU A 80 -2.45 4.02 23.21
C GLU A 80 -1.40 4.23 24.33
N GLN A 81 -0.29 3.49 24.30
CA GLN A 81 0.74 3.59 25.33
C GLN A 81 1.78 4.69 25.05
N TYR A 82 2.12 4.95 23.77
CA TYR A 82 3.29 5.77 23.44
C TYR A 82 2.99 7.03 22.64
N ILE A 83 1.79 7.17 22.07
CA ILE A 83 1.48 8.30 21.18
C ILE A 83 0.30 9.12 21.72
N THR A 84 -0.86 8.50 21.97
CA THR A 84 -2.07 9.23 22.38
C THR A 84 -3.04 8.34 23.15
N ASP A 85 -3.74 8.91 24.11
CA ASP A 85 -4.84 8.30 24.87
C ASP A 85 -6.22 8.60 24.28
N LYS A 86 -6.28 9.34 23.15
CA LYS A 86 -7.55 9.70 22.51
C LYS A 86 -8.23 8.48 21.89
N PRO A 87 -9.57 8.46 21.87
CA PRO A 87 -10.32 7.40 21.19
C PRO A 87 -9.87 7.27 19.73
N LEU A 88 -9.55 6.03 19.33
CA LEU A 88 -9.07 5.74 17.98
C LEU A 88 -10.25 5.52 17.03
N LEU A 89 -10.12 6.07 15.85
CA LEU A 89 -10.87 5.79 14.63
C LEU A 89 -9.92 5.15 13.63
N VAL A 90 -10.42 4.35 12.73
CA VAL A 90 -9.61 3.73 11.66
C VAL A 90 -10.16 4.14 10.31
N ALA A 91 -9.30 4.27 9.30
CA ALA A 91 -9.69 4.43 7.92
C ALA A 91 -8.84 3.51 7.03
N ASN A 92 -9.48 2.79 6.12
CA ASN A 92 -8.77 1.99 5.12
C ASN A 92 -8.77 2.72 3.78
N THR A 93 -7.61 2.82 3.15
CA THR A 93 -7.50 3.35 1.79
C THR A 93 -8.07 2.36 0.79
N HIS A 94 -7.80 1.07 0.95
CA HIS A 94 -8.34 -0.01 0.12
C HIS A 94 -8.33 -1.36 0.86
N SER A 95 -8.75 -2.43 0.20
CA SER A 95 -9.02 -3.72 0.84
C SER A 95 -7.83 -4.66 0.96
N HIS A 96 -6.67 -4.37 0.39
CA HIS A 96 -5.55 -5.30 0.42
C HIS A 96 -5.14 -5.69 1.84
N GLY A 97 -4.66 -6.92 2.00
CA GLY A 97 -4.42 -7.51 3.32
C GLY A 97 -3.34 -6.78 4.11
N ASP A 98 -2.32 -6.30 3.44
CA ASP A 98 -1.23 -5.54 4.05
C ASP A 98 -1.66 -4.17 4.59
N HIS A 99 -2.83 -3.65 4.20
CA HIS A 99 -3.43 -2.43 4.74
C HIS A 99 -4.48 -2.70 5.81
N THR A 100 -5.14 -3.86 5.76
CA THR A 100 -6.37 -4.12 6.53
C THR A 100 -6.25 -5.27 7.52
N TYR A 101 -5.14 -6.03 7.50
CA TYR A 101 -5.01 -7.21 8.36
C TYR A 101 -5.21 -6.87 9.84
N ALA A 102 -4.56 -5.83 10.36
CA ALA A 102 -4.65 -5.47 11.76
C ALA A 102 -5.95 -4.73 12.15
N ASN A 103 -6.95 -4.61 11.24
CA ASN A 103 -8.27 -4.10 11.58
C ASN A 103 -8.90 -4.82 12.80
N TYR A 104 -8.60 -6.12 12.99
CA TYR A 104 -9.13 -6.90 14.11
C TYR A 104 -8.76 -6.33 15.49
N LEU A 105 -7.68 -5.57 15.59
CA LEU A 105 -7.30 -4.87 16.82
C LEU A 105 -8.26 -3.72 17.19
N PHE A 106 -9.11 -3.33 16.24
CA PHE A 106 -10.01 -2.18 16.32
C PHE A 106 -11.49 -2.58 16.09
N ASP A 107 -11.83 -3.84 16.32
CA ASP A 107 -13.20 -4.34 16.09
C ASP A 107 -14.27 -3.59 16.89
N ASP A 108 -13.90 -2.96 18.01
CA ASP A 108 -14.76 -2.13 18.86
C ASP A 108 -14.74 -0.64 18.46
N ARG A 109 -14.13 -0.26 17.36
CA ARG A 109 -13.97 1.12 16.89
C ARG A 109 -14.60 1.33 15.50
N PRO A 110 -15.01 2.56 15.15
CA PRO A 110 -15.37 2.86 13.76
C PRO A 110 -14.18 2.60 12.82
N ILE A 111 -14.43 1.85 11.73
CA ILE A 111 -13.49 1.62 10.63
C ILE A 111 -14.12 2.15 9.36
N TYR A 112 -13.66 3.27 8.86
CA TYR A 112 -14.15 3.93 7.65
C TYR A 112 -13.52 3.32 6.40
N MET A 113 -14.32 3.09 5.37
CA MET A 113 -13.86 2.47 4.11
C MET A 113 -14.85 2.71 2.97
N SER A 114 -14.43 2.47 1.73
CA SER A 114 -15.34 2.45 0.59
C SER A 114 -16.32 1.27 0.67
N GLN A 115 -17.45 1.38 -0.04
CA GLN A 115 -18.42 0.28 -0.15
C GLN A 115 -17.78 -0.97 -0.77
N ILE A 116 -16.92 -0.82 -1.77
CA ILE A 116 -16.20 -1.94 -2.40
C ILE A 116 -15.26 -2.59 -1.38
N CYS A 117 -14.50 -1.80 -0.62
CA CYS A 117 -13.63 -2.31 0.42
C CYS A 117 -14.42 -3.13 1.46
N GLN A 118 -15.55 -2.61 1.91
CA GLN A 118 -16.43 -3.33 2.85
C GLN A 118 -16.87 -4.69 2.30
N GLN A 119 -17.29 -4.73 1.02
CA GLN A 119 -17.71 -5.96 0.38
C GLN A 119 -16.55 -6.97 0.29
N GLU A 120 -15.40 -6.54 -0.20
CA GLU A 120 -14.21 -7.41 -0.35
C GLU A 120 -13.72 -7.95 1.01
N LEU A 121 -13.79 -7.15 2.08
CA LEU A 121 -13.44 -7.61 3.43
C LEU A 121 -14.47 -8.61 3.99
N ARG A 122 -15.76 -8.44 3.70
CA ARG A 122 -16.80 -9.42 4.06
C ARG A 122 -16.59 -10.76 3.33
N GLU A 123 -16.26 -10.73 2.06
CA GLU A 123 -15.95 -11.92 1.27
C GLU A 123 -14.72 -12.65 1.81
N ARG A 124 -13.65 -11.92 2.13
CA ARG A 124 -12.44 -12.47 2.76
C ARG A 124 -12.73 -13.07 4.14
N ARG A 125 -13.58 -12.43 4.94
CA ARG A 125 -13.99 -12.95 6.25
C ARG A 125 -14.81 -14.24 6.13
N ALA A 126 -15.65 -14.36 5.12
CA ALA A 126 -16.44 -15.56 4.86
C ALA A 126 -15.59 -16.74 4.40
N ASN A 127 -14.46 -16.49 3.74
CA ASN A 127 -13.53 -17.51 3.24
C ASN A 127 -12.06 -17.08 3.46
N PRO A 128 -11.59 -17.05 4.71
CA PRO A 128 -10.24 -16.58 5.02
C PRO A 128 -9.18 -17.51 4.44
N GLN A 129 -8.15 -16.90 3.86
CA GLN A 129 -6.99 -17.61 3.34
C GLN A 129 -5.75 -17.08 4.05
N PHE A 130 -4.94 -17.96 4.63
CA PHE A 130 -3.71 -17.59 5.31
C PHE A 130 -2.52 -18.26 4.65
N LYS A 131 -1.40 -17.56 4.62
CA LYS A 131 -0.14 -18.12 4.14
C LYS A 131 0.46 -19.03 5.24
N PRO A 132 1.22 -20.07 4.88
CA PRO A 132 1.84 -20.96 5.87
C PRO A 132 2.70 -20.22 6.93
N GLY A 133 3.34 -19.12 6.54
CA GLY A 133 4.10 -18.29 7.48
C GLY A 133 3.21 -17.54 8.47
N GLU A 134 2.04 -17.09 8.05
CA GLU A 134 1.05 -16.43 8.91
C GLU A 134 0.48 -17.45 9.90
N GLU A 135 0.10 -18.64 9.45
CA GLU A 135 -0.38 -19.72 10.31
C GLU A 135 0.68 -20.13 11.34
N ALA A 136 1.94 -20.27 10.92
CA ALA A 136 3.05 -20.62 11.79
C ALA A 136 3.30 -19.57 12.88
N LEU A 137 2.93 -18.31 12.66
CA LEU A 137 3.02 -17.22 13.64
C LEU A 137 1.74 -17.02 14.44
N GLY A 138 0.68 -17.78 14.17
CA GLY A 138 -0.65 -17.59 14.78
C GLY A 138 -1.38 -16.33 14.28
N LEU A 139 -1.01 -15.84 13.10
CA LEU A 139 -1.57 -14.64 12.48
C LEU A 139 -2.82 -14.99 11.65
N THR A 140 -3.80 -15.62 12.29
CA THR A 140 -5.04 -16.08 11.65
C THR A 140 -6.25 -15.28 12.12
N HIS A 141 -6.02 -14.06 12.57
CA HIS A 141 -7.10 -13.17 12.98
C HIS A 141 -7.78 -12.53 11.78
N VAL A 142 -9.10 -12.43 11.85
CA VAL A 142 -9.94 -11.74 10.86
C VAL A 142 -10.83 -10.75 11.59
N SER A 143 -10.83 -9.50 11.14
CA SER A 143 -11.69 -8.48 11.73
C SER A 143 -13.17 -8.86 11.60
N ARG A 144 -13.92 -8.66 12.67
CA ARG A 144 -15.37 -8.85 12.74
C ARG A 144 -16.16 -7.57 12.50
N ASN A 145 -15.47 -6.44 12.41
CA ASN A 145 -16.07 -5.14 12.16
C ASN A 145 -16.58 -5.08 10.71
N ASP A 146 -17.82 -4.67 10.53
CA ASP A 146 -18.42 -4.53 9.20
C ASP A 146 -18.01 -3.25 8.47
N GLY A 147 -17.31 -2.36 9.17
CA GLY A 147 -16.89 -1.07 8.64
C GLY A 147 -18.05 -0.07 8.49
N THR A 148 -17.70 1.19 8.45
CA THR A 148 -18.58 2.32 8.15
C THR A 148 -18.26 2.81 6.75
N VAL A 149 -19.24 2.72 5.84
CA VAL A 149 -19.05 3.18 4.46
C VAL A 149 -18.99 4.69 4.42
N VAL A 150 -17.97 5.23 3.77
CA VAL A 150 -17.80 6.65 3.46
C VAL A 150 -17.81 6.87 1.94
N GLN A 151 -18.24 8.09 1.56
CA GLN A 151 -18.34 8.51 0.16
C GLN A 151 -17.35 9.66 -0.11
N PRO A 152 -16.94 9.85 -1.37
CA PRO A 152 -16.17 11.03 -1.76
C PRO A 152 -16.87 12.32 -1.31
N GLY A 153 -16.13 13.20 -0.64
CA GLY A 153 -16.62 14.44 -0.06
C GLY A 153 -17.11 14.36 1.39
N ASP A 154 -17.24 13.13 1.95
CA ASP A 154 -17.46 12.98 3.39
C ASP A 154 -16.27 13.52 4.19
N VAL A 155 -16.53 13.96 5.42
CA VAL A 155 -15.52 14.50 6.32
C VAL A 155 -15.52 13.72 7.64
N ILE A 156 -14.34 13.25 8.03
CA ILE A 156 -14.10 12.66 9.36
C ILE A 156 -13.57 13.76 10.27
N ASP A 157 -14.38 14.22 11.22
CA ASP A 157 -14.00 15.27 12.18
C ASP A 157 -13.32 14.65 13.42
N LEU A 158 -12.05 15.04 13.63
CA LEU A 158 -11.25 14.63 14.78
C LEU A 158 -11.32 15.63 15.95
N GLY A 159 -12.17 16.65 15.85
CA GLY A 159 -12.22 17.81 16.73
C GLY A 159 -11.19 18.86 16.32
N GLY A 160 -11.65 19.86 15.56
CA GLY A 160 -10.77 20.91 15.03
C GLY A 160 -9.81 20.50 13.92
N ARG A 161 -9.85 19.24 13.49
CA ARG A 161 -9.08 18.69 12.38
C ARG A 161 -9.98 17.81 11.52
N GLU A 162 -10.22 18.24 10.29
CA GLU A 162 -11.15 17.60 9.37
C GLU A 162 -10.39 16.86 8.26
N ILE A 163 -10.77 15.60 8.05
CA ILE A 163 -10.16 14.73 7.05
C ILE A 163 -11.20 14.45 5.97
N GLU A 164 -11.00 15.01 4.78
CA GLU A 164 -11.88 14.83 3.63
C GLU A 164 -11.61 13.52 2.92
N VAL A 165 -12.65 12.79 2.56
CA VAL A 165 -12.57 11.58 1.74
C VAL A 165 -12.49 11.97 0.26
N ILE A 166 -11.42 11.58 -0.41
CA ILE A 166 -11.18 11.83 -1.84
C ILE A 166 -11.43 10.54 -2.62
N GLY A 167 -12.26 10.61 -3.64
CA GLY A 167 -12.58 9.47 -4.51
C GLY A 167 -13.08 9.92 -5.89
N ASP A 168 -12.79 11.17 -6.27
CA ASP A 168 -13.12 11.74 -7.59
C ASP A 168 -12.07 11.37 -8.66
N PHE A 169 -11.49 10.18 -8.55
CA PHE A 169 -10.53 9.59 -9.46
C PHE A 169 -10.96 8.17 -9.88
N VAL A 170 -10.38 7.65 -10.93
CA VAL A 170 -10.55 6.26 -11.33
C VAL A 170 -9.47 5.43 -10.65
N PRO A 171 -9.82 4.51 -9.74
CA PRO A 171 -8.82 3.68 -9.07
C PRO A 171 -7.96 2.88 -10.05
N CYS A 172 -6.65 3.03 -9.94
CA CYS A 172 -5.68 2.37 -10.82
C CYS A 172 -4.99 1.18 -10.15
N HIS A 173 -4.86 1.22 -8.83
CA HIS A 173 -4.25 0.15 -8.04
C HIS A 173 -5.31 -0.87 -7.56
N ALA A 174 -6.34 -0.42 -6.87
CA ALA A 174 -7.40 -1.29 -6.35
C ALA A 174 -8.78 -0.66 -6.53
N PRO A 175 -9.80 -1.43 -6.98
CA PRO A 175 -11.16 -0.89 -7.20
C PRO A 175 -11.77 -0.23 -5.95
N SER A 176 -11.32 -0.64 -4.78
CA SER A 176 -11.79 -0.15 -3.47
C SER A 176 -11.10 1.13 -3.00
N SER A 177 -10.17 1.70 -3.76
CA SER A 177 -9.31 2.79 -3.33
C SER A 177 -10.06 4.09 -3.01
N LEU A 178 -9.67 4.69 -1.89
CA LEU A 178 -9.96 6.06 -1.46
C LEU A 178 -8.64 6.73 -1.05
N MET A 179 -8.62 8.05 -1.09
CA MET A 179 -7.56 8.85 -0.48
C MET A 179 -8.16 9.72 0.62
N TYR A 180 -7.33 10.21 1.53
CA TYR A 180 -7.76 11.06 2.64
C TYR A 180 -6.96 12.35 2.63
N LEU A 181 -7.64 13.49 2.64
CA LEU A 181 -7.02 14.82 2.60
C LEU A 181 -7.19 15.53 3.93
N ASP A 182 -6.09 15.77 4.61
CA ASP A 182 -6.00 16.65 5.75
C ASP A 182 -5.65 18.07 5.29
N ARG A 183 -6.66 18.90 5.11
CA ARG A 183 -6.45 20.31 4.69
C ARG A 183 -5.79 21.16 5.76
N THR A 184 -5.99 20.84 7.04
CA THR A 184 -5.41 21.59 8.15
C THR A 184 -3.89 21.50 8.15
N MET A 185 -3.39 20.29 7.91
CA MET A 185 -1.94 20.04 7.85
C MET A 185 -1.38 20.05 6.42
N GLY A 186 -2.24 20.13 5.39
CA GLY A 186 -1.81 20.08 3.99
C GLY A 186 -1.19 18.75 3.62
N ILE A 187 -1.82 17.63 3.98
CA ILE A 187 -1.31 16.27 3.70
C ILE A 187 -2.36 15.47 2.95
N LEU A 188 -1.95 14.83 1.85
CA LEU A 188 -2.75 13.85 1.12
C LEU A 188 -2.24 12.44 1.43
N PHE A 189 -3.10 11.57 1.96
CA PHE A 189 -2.84 10.14 2.19
C PHE A 189 -3.43 9.36 1.03
N THR A 190 -2.58 8.69 0.27
CA THR A 190 -2.93 8.19 -1.07
C THR A 190 -3.18 6.69 -1.14
N GLY A 191 -2.88 5.95 -0.07
CA GLY A 191 -2.77 4.51 -0.24
C GLY A 191 -1.78 4.19 -1.35
N ASP A 192 -2.04 3.13 -2.09
CA ASP A 192 -1.17 2.65 -3.16
C ASP A 192 -1.47 3.27 -4.53
N GLU A 193 -2.41 4.24 -4.58
CA GLU A 193 -2.69 4.96 -5.83
C GLU A 193 -1.54 5.90 -6.23
N ILE A 194 -0.81 6.45 -5.24
CA ILE A 194 0.40 7.25 -5.46
C ILE A 194 1.45 6.81 -4.44
N ASP A 195 2.41 6.02 -4.86
CA ASP A 195 3.51 5.54 -4.03
C ASP A 195 4.86 5.84 -4.68
N PRO A 196 5.81 6.50 -4.00
CA PRO A 196 7.03 6.97 -4.64
C PRO A 196 7.93 5.85 -5.19
N GLY A 197 7.92 4.69 -4.56
CA GLY A 197 8.76 3.58 -4.99
C GLY A 197 8.18 2.81 -6.15
N GLN A 198 6.85 2.72 -6.25
CA GLN A 198 6.19 1.91 -7.27
C GLN A 198 4.67 2.05 -7.25
N ILE A 199 4.10 2.40 -8.37
CA ILE A 199 2.67 2.27 -8.61
C ILE A 199 2.43 1.05 -9.49
N ASN A 200 1.53 0.17 -9.04
CA ASN A 200 1.15 -1.02 -9.78
C ASN A 200 -0.20 -0.81 -10.47
N MET A 201 -0.18 -0.62 -11.78
CA MET A 201 -1.37 -0.43 -12.61
C MET A 201 -1.53 -1.61 -13.56
N TRP A 202 -2.37 -2.56 -13.19
CA TRP A 202 -2.55 -3.78 -13.97
C TRP A 202 -3.74 -3.71 -14.93
N ASN A 203 -4.81 -3.02 -14.49
CA ASN A 203 -6.13 -3.08 -15.12
C ASN A 203 -6.62 -1.72 -15.64
N GLN A 204 -5.82 -0.68 -15.48
CA GLN A 204 -6.16 0.66 -15.96
C GLN A 204 -5.09 1.19 -16.91
N PRO A 205 -5.49 1.99 -17.91
CA PRO A 205 -4.55 2.63 -18.82
C PRO A 205 -3.68 3.69 -18.14
N VAL A 206 -2.48 3.87 -18.67
CA VAL A 206 -1.59 4.97 -18.25
C VAL A 206 -2.26 6.33 -18.44
N GLU A 207 -3.05 6.50 -19.50
CA GLU A 207 -3.84 7.71 -19.75
C GLU A 207 -4.82 8.01 -18.61
N THR A 208 -5.55 7.00 -18.09
CA THR A 208 -6.43 7.15 -16.93
C THR A 208 -5.65 7.62 -15.69
N PHE A 209 -4.51 7.02 -15.41
CA PHE A 209 -3.67 7.43 -14.30
C PHE A 209 -3.16 8.87 -14.47
N ARG A 210 -2.75 9.24 -15.68
CA ARG A 210 -2.37 10.60 -16.03
C ARG A 210 -3.50 11.61 -15.73
N GLU A 211 -4.74 11.28 -16.08
CA GLU A 211 -5.91 12.11 -15.79
C GLU A 211 -6.11 12.29 -14.28
N ASN A 212 -5.91 11.23 -13.49
CA ASN A 212 -5.96 11.30 -12.04
C ASN A 212 -4.87 12.25 -11.49
N ILE A 213 -3.64 12.15 -12.00
CA ILE A 213 -2.55 13.05 -11.61
C ILE A 213 -2.90 14.51 -11.93
N VAL A 214 -3.47 14.80 -13.09
CA VAL A 214 -3.93 16.16 -13.47
C VAL A 214 -4.97 16.69 -12.47
N LYS A 215 -5.94 15.86 -12.06
CA LYS A 215 -6.94 16.24 -11.04
C LYS A 215 -6.28 16.57 -9.69
N LEU A 216 -5.30 15.76 -9.25
CA LEU A 216 -4.57 16.02 -8.01
C LEU A 216 -3.71 17.28 -8.09
N ILE A 217 -3.09 17.55 -9.24
CA ILE A 217 -2.34 18.79 -9.49
C ILE A 217 -3.27 20.01 -9.40
N ALA A 218 -4.51 19.92 -9.87
CA ALA A 218 -5.48 20.99 -9.78
C ALA A 218 -5.91 21.31 -8.33
N ARG A 219 -5.67 20.38 -7.39
CA ARG A 219 -5.92 20.55 -5.94
C ARG A 219 -4.66 20.82 -5.12
N ARG A 220 -3.53 21.10 -5.77
CA ARG A 220 -2.21 21.24 -5.11
C ARG A 220 -2.13 22.39 -4.09
N ASP A 221 -3.00 23.37 -4.17
CA ASP A 221 -3.14 24.43 -3.18
C ASP A 221 -3.63 23.95 -1.81
N GLN A 222 -4.19 22.74 -1.75
CA GLN A 222 -4.76 22.14 -0.54
C GLN A 222 -3.76 21.26 0.22
N PHE A 223 -2.63 20.87 -0.38
CA PHE A 223 -1.61 20.05 0.25
C PHE A 223 -0.23 20.28 -0.36
N ASP A 224 0.80 20.21 0.46
CA ASP A 224 2.21 20.28 0.06
C ASP A 224 2.95 18.95 0.25
N MET A 225 2.31 18.01 0.96
CA MET A 225 2.87 16.71 1.32
C MET A 225 1.95 15.57 0.89
N ILE A 226 2.55 14.48 0.43
CA ILE A 226 1.86 13.21 0.15
C ILE A 226 2.45 12.15 1.06
N CYS A 227 1.58 11.40 1.73
CA CYS A 227 1.92 10.24 2.54
C CYS A 227 1.36 8.98 1.91
N ALA A 228 2.25 8.17 1.36
CA ALA A 228 1.95 6.82 0.87
C ALA A 228 2.35 5.78 1.95
N PRO A 229 1.72 4.62 2.01
CA PRO A 229 2.01 3.63 3.04
C PRO A 229 3.34 2.90 2.82
N HIS A 230 3.73 2.68 1.57
CA HIS A 230 4.99 2.02 1.22
C HIS A 230 6.13 3.01 0.98
N ASN A 231 7.30 2.52 0.65
CA ASN A 231 8.49 3.22 0.17
C ASN A 231 8.76 4.63 0.80
N GLY A 232 9.34 5.53 0.07
CA GLY A 232 9.88 6.80 0.52
C GLY A 232 8.90 7.88 1.04
N THR A 233 7.96 7.52 1.89
CA THR A 233 7.01 8.46 2.53
C THR A 233 7.66 9.24 3.69
N PRO A 234 7.32 10.53 3.92
CA PRO A 234 6.50 11.38 3.07
C PRO A 234 7.26 11.91 1.86
N MET A 235 6.54 12.32 0.83
CA MET A 235 7.10 13.02 -0.33
C MET A 235 6.45 14.39 -0.51
N HIS A 236 7.14 15.29 -1.20
CA HIS A 236 6.61 16.59 -1.56
C HIS A 236 5.59 16.45 -2.70
N ALA A 237 4.50 17.23 -2.66
CA ALA A 237 3.45 17.23 -3.70
C ALA A 237 3.97 17.50 -5.13
N LYS A 238 5.18 18.09 -5.26
CA LYS A 238 5.87 18.25 -6.56
C LYS A 238 6.12 16.90 -7.28
N ALA A 239 6.15 15.79 -6.55
CA ALA A 239 6.27 14.46 -7.17
C ALA A 239 5.18 14.18 -8.21
N LEU A 240 4.01 14.81 -8.09
CA LEU A 240 2.93 14.70 -9.09
C LEU A 240 3.37 15.18 -10.47
N ASP A 241 4.24 16.21 -10.56
CA ASP A 241 4.76 16.68 -11.85
C ASP A 241 5.64 15.61 -12.50
N TYR A 242 6.42 14.88 -11.70
CA TYR A 242 7.27 13.80 -12.20
C TYR A 242 6.45 12.57 -12.63
N TYR A 243 5.36 12.25 -11.92
CA TYR A 243 4.41 11.22 -12.37
C TYR A 243 3.73 11.61 -13.67
N LEU A 244 3.30 12.87 -13.80
CA LEU A 244 2.70 13.38 -15.03
C LEU A 244 3.67 13.25 -16.21
N GLU A 245 4.91 13.70 -16.04
CA GLU A 245 5.96 13.59 -17.04
C GLU A 245 6.27 12.12 -17.38
N ASN A 246 6.31 11.23 -16.38
CA ASN A 246 6.53 9.81 -16.61
C ASN A 246 5.38 9.19 -17.46
N CYS A 247 4.12 9.54 -17.18
CA CYS A 247 3.00 9.14 -18.02
C CYS A 247 3.14 9.64 -19.45
N ASP A 248 3.49 10.92 -19.64
CA ASP A 248 3.68 11.52 -20.97
C ASP A 248 4.80 10.81 -21.76
N ARG A 249 5.89 10.42 -21.09
CA ARG A 249 6.99 9.64 -21.68
C ARG A 249 6.51 8.26 -22.14
N ILE A 250 5.79 7.52 -21.28
CA ILE A 250 5.23 6.21 -21.63
C ILE A 250 4.28 6.36 -22.86
N MET A 251 3.37 7.31 -22.81
CA MET A 251 2.38 7.55 -23.87
C MET A 251 3.02 7.99 -25.20
N SER A 252 4.19 8.61 -25.15
CA SER A 252 4.97 8.99 -26.33
C SER A 252 5.88 7.87 -26.86
N GLY A 253 5.83 6.69 -26.24
CA GLY A 253 6.69 5.56 -26.60
C GLY A 253 8.14 5.71 -26.14
N ILE A 254 8.44 6.68 -25.29
CA ILE A 254 9.75 6.83 -24.64
C ILE A 254 9.72 5.93 -23.42
N GLU A 255 10.26 4.73 -23.55
CA GLU A 255 10.36 3.80 -22.45
C GLU A 255 11.45 4.26 -21.47
N GLY A 256 11.21 4.05 -20.16
CA GLY A 256 12.24 4.25 -19.15
C GLY A 256 13.43 3.31 -19.36
N ASP A 257 14.60 3.73 -18.94
CA ASP A 257 15.89 3.06 -19.20
C ASP A 257 16.04 1.67 -18.57
N LEU A 258 15.05 1.22 -17.78
CA LEU A 258 15.13 -0.03 -17.07
C LEU A 258 13.96 -0.96 -17.44
N ASP A 259 14.25 -1.93 -18.28
CA ASP A 259 13.42 -3.13 -18.45
C ASP A 259 13.57 -4.00 -17.18
N VAL A 260 13.04 -3.51 -16.09
CA VAL A 260 13.07 -4.20 -14.79
C VAL A 260 11.87 -5.11 -14.74
N GLY A 261 12.01 -6.33 -15.14
CA GLY A 261 10.99 -7.33 -14.87
C GLY A 261 10.51 -7.28 -13.41
N SER A 262 9.32 -7.83 -13.14
CA SER A 262 8.56 -7.69 -11.91
C SER A 262 9.37 -7.62 -10.61
N MET A 263 8.94 -6.78 -9.68
CA MET A 263 9.57 -6.53 -8.37
C MET A 263 9.73 -7.76 -7.47
N THR A 264 9.01 -8.84 -7.73
CA THR A 264 9.20 -10.11 -7.01
C THR A 264 10.66 -10.53 -6.90
N TYR A 265 11.48 -9.93 -7.70
CA TYR A 265 12.90 -10.21 -7.84
C TYR A 265 13.83 -9.44 -6.91
N LEU A 266 13.49 -8.22 -6.55
CA LEU A 266 14.29 -7.46 -5.57
C LEU A 266 14.07 -8.01 -4.15
N LEU A 267 13.05 -8.83 -3.96
CA LEU A 267 12.52 -9.20 -2.67
C LEU A 267 13.08 -10.51 -2.10
N ASN A 268 13.92 -11.22 -2.85
CA ASN A 268 14.60 -12.40 -2.33
C ASN A 268 16.07 -12.43 -2.72
N PRO A 269 16.93 -11.65 -2.04
CA PRO A 269 18.37 -11.61 -2.33
C PRO A 269 19.08 -12.94 -2.00
N PHE A 270 18.40 -13.89 -1.35
CA PHE A 270 18.98 -15.14 -0.86
C PHE A 270 18.49 -16.38 -1.60
N GLU A 271 17.49 -16.27 -2.48
CA GLU A 271 17.21 -17.37 -3.40
C GLU A 271 18.31 -17.40 -4.47
N PRO A 272 18.92 -18.55 -4.68
CA PRO A 272 19.85 -18.68 -5.80
C PRO A 272 19.08 -18.26 -7.06
N ARG A 273 19.66 -17.33 -7.82
CA ARG A 273 19.10 -16.85 -9.08
C ARG A 273 19.12 -18.01 -10.08
N GLY A 274 18.15 -18.91 -9.92
CA GLY A 274 17.98 -19.99 -10.86
C GLY A 274 17.48 -19.45 -12.19
N GLU A 275 17.77 -20.16 -13.26
CA GLU A 275 17.24 -19.87 -14.60
C GLU A 275 15.71 -19.74 -14.60
N GLU A 276 15.00 -20.39 -13.68
CA GLU A 276 13.54 -20.31 -13.52
C GLU A 276 13.06 -18.92 -13.12
N THR A 277 13.79 -18.22 -12.25
CA THR A 277 13.44 -16.87 -11.82
C THR A 277 13.68 -15.85 -12.94
N VAL A 278 14.74 -16.05 -13.70
CA VAL A 278 15.04 -15.24 -14.89
C VAL A 278 14.06 -15.54 -16.03
N ALA A 279 13.63 -16.80 -16.17
CA ALA A 279 12.62 -17.18 -17.17
C ALA A 279 11.25 -16.54 -16.85
N TYR A 280 10.81 -16.55 -15.58
CA TYR A 280 9.55 -15.93 -15.19
C TYR A 280 9.47 -14.43 -15.57
N ARG A 281 10.56 -13.70 -15.46
CA ARG A 281 10.66 -12.31 -15.89
C ARG A 281 10.56 -12.07 -17.39
N ARG A 282 11.16 -12.93 -18.16
CA ARG A 282 11.11 -12.83 -19.63
C ARG A 282 9.72 -13.09 -20.19
N TRP A 283 8.81 -13.61 -19.36
CA TRP A 283 7.53 -14.14 -19.82
C TRP A 283 6.30 -13.41 -19.25
N ASP A 284 6.50 -12.27 -18.59
CA ASP A 284 5.43 -11.30 -18.38
C ASP A 284 5.59 -10.12 -19.37
N PRO A 285 5.33 -10.35 -20.66
CA PRO A 285 5.61 -9.38 -21.71
C PRO A 285 4.64 -8.19 -21.69
N ILE A 286 3.58 -8.27 -20.89
CA ILE A 286 2.55 -7.24 -20.83
C ILE A 286 2.82 -6.19 -19.75
N THR A 287 3.74 -6.45 -18.82
CA THR A 287 4.03 -5.52 -17.73
C THR A 287 5.42 -4.92 -17.91
N ARG A 288 5.50 -3.61 -17.92
CA ARG A 288 6.74 -2.83 -17.94
C ARG A 288 6.80 -1.85 -16.79
N ARG A 289 8.00 -1.49 -16.40
CA ARG A 289 8.28 -0.44 -15.43
C ARG A 289 8.93 0.74 -16.14
N SER A 290 8.35 1.92 -15.97
CA SER A 290 8.98 3.19 -16.30
C SER A 290 9.37 3.89 -15.01
N GLU A 291 10.60 4.41 -14.94
CA GLU A 291 11.12 5.11 -13.77
C GLU A 291 11.67 6.48 -14.19
N TRP A 292 11.17 7.55 -13.55
CA TRP A 292 11.55 8.91 -13.85
C TRP A 292 11.62 9.76 -12.59
N MET A 293 12.76 10.40 -12.33
CA MET A 293 12.94 11.34 -11.21
C MET A 293 12.47 10.81 -9.85
N GLY A 294 12.66 9.51 -9.59
CA GLY A 294 12.23 8.86 -8.35
C GLY A 294 10.76 8.45 -8.31
N THR A 295 10.04 8.56 -9.41
CA THR A 295 8.68 8.00 -9.57
C THR A 295 8.74 6.75 -10.44
N ALA A 296 8.07 5.68 -10.02
CA ALA A 296 8.03 4.44 -10.76
C ALA A 296 6.59 4.00 -11.05
N ILE A 297 6.33 3.63 -12.31
CA ILE A 297 5.03 3.16 -12.78
C ILE A 297 5.21 1.79 -13.41
N ASN A 298 4.57 0.77 -12.83
CA ASN A 298 4.42 -0.52 -13.46
C ASN A 298 3.09 -0.56 -14.20
N TYR A 299 3.14 -0.77 -15.49
CA TYR A 299 1.97 -0.67 -16.35
C TYR A 299 1.88 -1.84 -17.33
N ASN A 300 0.66 -2.12 -17.79
CA ASN A 300 0.39 -3.07 -18.86
C ASN A 300 0.64 -2.39 -20.22
N VAL A 301 1.52 -2.94 -21.02
CA VAL A 301 1.87 -2.37 -22.35
C VAL A 301 0.71 -2.36 -23.34
N ASP A 302 -0.29 -3.21 -23.12
CA ASP A 302 -1.51 -3.25 -23.93
C ASP A 302 -2.61 -2.30 -23.39
N LEU A 303 -2.33 -1.56 -22.30
CA LEU A 303 -3.23 -0.61 -21.65
C LEU A 303 -2.53 0.75 -21.44
N ILE A 304 -2.08 1.39 -22.51
CA ILE A 304 -1.51 2.74 -22.45
C ILE A 304 -2.60 3.79 -22.58
N PHE A 305 -3.53 3.59 -23.50
CA PHE A 305 -4.61 4.55 -23.83
C PHE A 305 -5.99 4.01 -23.48
N ASN A 306 -6.90 4.89 -23.11
CA ASN A 306 -8.27 4.55 -22.69
C ASN A 306 -9.05 3.76 -23.75
N TYR A 307 -8.84 4.00 -25.04
CA TYR A 307 -9.49 3.25 -26.10
C TYR A 307 -9.10 1.75 -26.12
N GLN A 308 -7.99 1.38 -25.49
CA GLN A 308 -7.51 0.00 -25.45
C GLN A 308 -8.26 -0.87 -24.41
N LEU A 309 -8.99 -0.26 -23.46
CA LEU A 309 -9.77 -0.98 -22.46
C LEU A 309 -10.77 -1.98 -23.06
N ASN A 310 -11.34 -1.66 -24.20
CA ASN A 310 -12.36 -2.49 -24.87
C ASN A 310 -11.79 -3.38 -25.98
N GLN A 311 -10.48 -3.39 -26.16
CA GLN A 311 -9.83 -4.26 -27.14
C GLN A 311 -9.49 -5.61 -26.49
N PRO A 312 -9.53 -6.72 -27.25
CA PRO A 312 -9.04 -7.98 -26.73
C PRO A 312 -7.54 -7.81 -26.41
N HIS A 313 -7.22 -7.93 -25.13
CA HIS A 313 -5.83 -7.91 -24.69
C HIS A 313 -5.04 -9.01 -25.38
N ARG A 314 -3.80 -8.75 -25.73
CA ARG A 314 -2.89 -9.79 -26.19
C ARG A 314 -2.79 -10.84 -25.09
N ILE A 315 -3.17 -12.07 -25.41
CA ILE A 315 -2.92 -13.19 -24.52
C ILE A 315 -1.41 -13.25 -24.34
N ALA A 316 -0.95 -13.14 -23.10
CA ALA A 316 0.45 -13.34 -22.77
C ALA A 316 0.93 -14.61 -23.48
N SER A 317 2.02 -14.53 -24.22
CA SER A 317 2.56 -15.72 -24.91
C SER A 317 2.67 -16.86 -23.89
N PRO A 318 2.20 -18.07 -24.19
CA PRO A 318 2.28 -19.17 -23.26
C PRO A 318 3.72 -19.35 -22.82
N ARG A 319 3.93 -19.60 -21.53
CA ARG A 319 5.28 -19.87 -21.01
C ARG A 319 5.93 -20.95 -21.87
N PRO A 320 7.20 -20.80 -22.27
CA PRO A 320 7.88 -21.88 -22.96
C PRO A 320 7.87 -23.12 -22.06
N PRO A 321 7.84 -24.32 -22.65
CA PRO A 321 7.97 -25.53 -21.89
C PRO A 321 9.26 -25.48 -21.07
N LYS A 322 9.18 -25.86 -19.78
CA LYS A 322 10.38 -26.02 -18.95
C LYS A 322 11.37 -26.89 -19.74
N LYS A 323 12.59 -26.39 -19.96
CA LYS A 323 13.66 -27.25 -20.48
C LYS A 323 13.89 -28.35 -19.47
N ALA A 324 13.74 -29.60 -19.93
CA ALA A 324 13.95 -30.78 -19.13
C ALA A 324 15.44 -30.91 -18.70
#